data_76c08a6cb6e9eeea73cf75f8a5e39bce
#
_entry.id   76c08a6cb6e9eeea73cf75f8a5e39bce
#
_cell.length_a   1.000
_cell.length_b   1.000
_cell.length_c   1.000
_cell.angle_alpha   90.00
_cell.angle_beta   90.00
_cell.angle_gamma   90.00
#
_symmetry.space_group_name_H-M   'P 1'
#
loop_
_entity.id
_entity.type
_entity.pdbx_description
1 polymer ?
#
loop_
_entity_poly.entity_id
_entity_poly.type
_entity_poly.pdbx_seq_one_letter_code
_entity_poly.pdbx_strand_id
1 'polypeptide(L)'
;MRPRLLLLTPPFVQTNTPYPATMHLTGFLRSRGFDVFQRDLSIKVVRDILIDYGGDEAEEILELLSSPKVPDDDKVEASRLIDELALEICDQVDASFGFSRYAERISAQAADFGAIEKLIRLRGVMDRPLARHLKEAIAETRPTVIGVTCPFPGTLVGAFKIAKYVRRHHPDIRLVLGGGFVSTELREMTDKRPYTYFDDFLFDEGYAPMLKLLGEDATVKDMPRFVAPCYDGIDWDEYFDVVETENPMHRLWSVGRWRKLQMARGCYWHKCAFCDVILPYINCFEQPKAAEIVDAMEDGCGYHFVDEAMPPALIRQVSEEILRRGLQVEWWGNVRFDLSFTPELCQLMSKAGCIAVTGGLECADDRLLKLMTKGITLSSARKALRAFHRAGIMVHAYLMYGFPTETEVEAYGALEFVRGLFKADLVQSAFWHRFALTVHSPIARDPGRFGIEIADAADRRVTQRAKRTLFCRNEIPFIEPGAPDWDAIGEVLNLALYNFLEGRGLDKTPADWQRLVRRRKRATGK
;
A
#
# COMPACT_ATOMS: atom_id res chain seq x y z
N MET A 1 -18.67 -30.06 13.30
CA MET A 1 -18.20 -29.82 11.90
C MET A 1 -17.07 -28.81 11.94
N ARG A 2 -16.01 -28.98 11.11
CA ARG A 2 -14.99 -27.94 10.97
C ARG A 2 -15.62 -26.67 10.39
N PRO A 3 -15.22 -25.46 10.81
CA PRO A 3 -15.69 -24.22 10.26
C PRO A 3 -15.45 -24.12 8.75
N ARG A 4 -16.39 -23.56 8.01
CA ARG A 4 -16.29 -23.24 6.60
C ARG A 4 -16.08 -21.74 6.46
N LEU A 5 -15.00 -21.33 5.82
CA LEU A 5 -14.55 -19.94 5.79
C LEU A 5 -14.76 -19.32 4.41
N LEU A 6 -15.19 -18.05 4.39
CA LEU A 6 -15.19 -17.19 3.23
C LEU A 6 -14.35 -15.95 3.53
N LEU A 7 -13.25 -15.75 2.79
CA LEU A 7 -12.38 -14.60 2.92
C LEU A 7 -12.71 -13.58 1.83
N LEU A 8 -12.91 -12.33 2.22
CA LEU A 8 -13.38 -11.26 1.34
C LEU A 8 -12.42 -10.07 1.31
N THR A 9 -12.14 -9.59 0.10
CA THR A 9 -11.57 -8.26 -0.13
C THR A 9 -12.72 -7.28 -0.40
N PRO A 10 -12.95 -6.29 0.45
CA PRO A 10 -14.04 -5.32 0.27
C PRO A 10 -13.64 -4.19 -0.69
N PRO A 11 -14.61 -3.44 -1.29
CA PRO A 11 -14.30 -2.23 -2.05
C PRO A 11 -13.75 -1.12 -1.13
N PHE A 12 -12.79 -0.26 -1.55
CA PHE A 12 -12.16 -0.30 -2.86
C PHE A 12 -10.66 -0.52 -2.69
N VAL A 13 -10.09 -1.36 -3.54
CA VAL A 13 -8.64 -1.52 -3.70
C VAL A 13 -8.27 -1.26 -5.16
N GLN A 14 -6.98 -1.32 -5.47
CA GLN A 14 -6.47 -1.18 -6.83
C GLN A 14 -7.13 -2.17 -7.81
N THR A 15 -7.27 -1.77 -9.07
CA THR A 15 -8.02 -2.52 -10.09
C THR A 15 -7.16 -3.47 -10.93
N ASN A 16 -5.83 -3.30 -10.92
CA ASN A 16 -4.93 -4.03 -11.80
C ASN A 16 -4.46 -5.38 -11.24
N THR A 17 -4.57 -5.60 -9.94
CA THR A 17 -4.08 -6.83 -9.29
C THR A 17 -4.79 -7.08 -7.98
N PRO A 18 -5.04 -8.35 -7.59
CA PRO A 18 -5.68 -8.67 -6.32
C PRO A 18 -4.81 -8.29 -5.12
N TYR A 19 -5.48 -7.92 -4.02
CA TYR A 19 -4.79 -7.68 -2.75
C TYR A 19 -4.37 -9.02 -2.09
N PRO A 20 -3.12 -9.14 -1.58
CA PRO A 20 -2.53 -10.45 -1.26
C PRO A 20 -3.13 -11.17 -0.05
N ALA A 21 -3.76 -10.47 0.90
CA ALA A 21 -4.10 -11.04 2.20
C ALA A 21 -4.98 -12.30 2.13
N THR A 22 -6.04 -12.28 1.30
CA THR A 22 -6.95 -13.43 1.19
C THR A 22 -6.29 -14.63 0.56
N MET A 23 -5.40 -14.41 -0.43
CA MET A 23 -4.67 -15.47 -1.11
C MET A 23 -3.68 -16.19 -0.19
N HIS A 24 -2.92 -15.44 0.61
CA HIS A 24 -2.00 -16.03 1.59
C HIS A 24 -2.74 -16.74 2.72
N LEU A 25 -3.81 -16.14 3.27
CA LEU A 25 -4.63 -16.80 4.29
C LEU A 25 -5.31 -18.04 3.76
N THR A 26 -5.81 -18.04 2.51
CA THR A 26 -6.41 -19.22 1.88
C THR A 26 -5.39 -20.33 1.72
N GLY A 27 -4.19 -20.04 1.21
CA GLY A 27 -3.11 -21.02 1.08
C GLY A 27 -2.72 -21.62 2.43
N PHE A 28 -2.54 -20.78 3.44
CA PHE A 28 -2.20 -21.20 4.79
C PHE A 28 -3.27 -22.10 5.42
N LEU A 29 -4.51 -21.66 5.42
CA LEU A 29 -5.59 -22.40 6.09
C LEU A 29 -5.92 -23.70 5.37
N ARG A 30 -5.87 -23.73 4.03
CA ARG A 30 -6.03 -24.97 3.26
C ARG A 30 -4.91 -25.98 3.53
N SER A 31 -3.67 -25.52 3.70
CA SER A 31 -2.55 -26.39 4.09
C SER A 31 -2.76 -27.05 5.46
N ARG A 32 -3.61 -26.48 6.32
CA ARG A 32 -4.04 -27.01 7.61
C ARG A 32 -5.35 -27.82 7.54
N GLY A 33 -5.90 -28.02 6.32
CA GLY A 33 -7.11 -28.81 6.09
C GLY A 33 -8.42 -28.12 6.42
N PHE A 34 -8.45 -26.79 6.45
CA PHE A 34 -9.69 -26.02 6.54
C PHE A 34 -10.35 -25.88 5.17
N ASP A 35 -11.68 -25.82 5.15
CA ASP A 35 -12.48 -25.53 3.95
C ASP A 35 -12.59 -24.01 3.79
N VAL A 36 -11.83 -23.45 2.85
CA VAL A 36 -11.66 -22.00 2.69
C VAL A 36 -11.94 -21.58 1.26
N PHE A 37 -12.76 -20.56 1.12
CA PHE A 37 -13.07 -19.87 -0.12
C PHE A 37 -12.62 -18.40 -0.01
N GLN A 38 -12.33 -17.77 -1.14
CA GLN A 38 -12.05 -16.35 -1.21
C GLN A 38 -12.78 -15.69 -2.37
N ARG A 39 -13.10 -14.41 -2.22
CA ARG A 39 -13.65 -13.57 -3.29
C ARG A 39 -13.12 -12.15 -3.17
N ASP A 40 -12.71 -11.59 -4.29
CA ASP A 40 -12.44 -10.16 -4.37
C ASP A 40 -13.73 -9.45 -4.80
N LEU A 41 -14.40 -8.82 -3.84
CA LEU A 41 -15.61 -8.04 -4.11
C LEU A 41 -15.28 -6.65 -4.64
N SER A 42 -14.04 -6.16 -4.45
CA SER A 42 -13.64 -4.84 -4.88
C SER A 42 -13.69 -4.71 -6.40
N ILE A 43 -13.02 -5.62 -7.11
CA ILE A 43 -12.96 -5.54 -8.57
C ILE A 43 -14.35 -5.70 -9.20
N LYS A 44 -15.17 -6.63 -8.68
CA LYS A 44 -16.54 -6.85 -9.16
C LYS A 44 -17.41 -5.61 -8.99
N VAL A 45 -17.36 -4.99 -7.81
CA VAL A 45 -18.16 -3.79 -7.49
C VAL A 45 -17.72 -2.60 -8.32
N VAL A 46 -16.41 -2.40 -8.53
CA VAL A 46 -15.89 -1.31 -9.38
C VAL A 46 -16.38 -1.47 -10.83
N ARG A 47 -16.23 -2.68 -11.41
CA ARG A 47 -16.70 -2.93 -12.78
C ARG A 47 -18.19 -2.68 -12.93
N ASP A 48 -19.00 -3.19 -11.99
CA ASP A 48 -20.45 -2.95 -12.01
C ASP A 48 -20.80 -1.47 -11.95
N ILE A 49 -20.14 -0.70 -11.09
CA ILE A 49 -20.37 0.75 -10.97
C ILE A 49 -20.04 1.44 -12.31
N LEU A 50 -18.88 1.15 -12.89
CA LEU A 50 -18.46 1.79 -14.14
C LEU A 50 -19.42 1.45 -15.29
N ILE A 51 -19.87 0.20 -15.40
CA ILE A 51 -20.85 -0.24 -16.41
C ILE A 51 -22.24 0.34 -16.13
N ASP A 52 -22.71 0.35 -14.87
CA ASP A 52 -24.03 0.90 -14.51
C ASP A 52 -24.15 2.40 -14.86
N TYR A 53 -23.05 3.17 -14.85
CA TYR A 53 -23.04 4.61 -15.13
C TYR A 53 -22.51 4.97 -16.53
N GLY A 54 -21.59 4.20 -17.09
CA GLY A 54 -20.99 4.47 -18.41
C GLY A 54 -21.57 3.63 -19.55
N GLY A 55 -22.43 2.64 -19.24
CA GLY A 55 -23.09 1.79 -20.24
C GLY A 55 -22.13 0.97 -21.09
N ASP A 56 -22.55 0.68 -22.33
CA ASP A 56 -21.80 -0.14 -23.29
C ASP A 56 -20.39 0.41 -23.58
N GLU A 57 -20.22 1.73 -23.61
CA GLU A 57 -18.92 2.36 -23.84
C GLU A 57 -17.93 2.04 -22.71
N ALA A 58 -18.38 2.09 -21.46
CA ALA A 58 -17.53 1.71 -20.33
C ALA A 58 -17.19 0.23 -20.35
N GLU A 59 -18.09 -0.65 -20.77
CA GLU A 59 -17.84 -2.08 -20.91
C GLU A 59 -16.76 -2.35 -21.97
N GLU A 60 -16.84 -1.73 -23.15
CA GLU A 60 -15.84 -1.83 -24.21
C GLU A 60 -14.45 -1.33 -23.74
N ILE A 61 -14.41 -0.20 -23.02
CA ILE A 61 -13.18 0.35 -22.45
C ILE A 61 -12.57 -0.62 -21.41
N LEU A 62 -13.39 -1.19 -20.52
CA LEU A 62 -12.93 -2.14 -19.53
C LEU A 62 -12.38 -3.43 -20.15
N GLU A 63 -12.98 -3.92 -21.24
CA GLU A 63 -12.45 -5.06 -22.01
C GLU A 63 -11.07 -4.73 -22.61
N LEU A 64 -10.91 -3.54 -23.20
CA LEU A 64 -9.64 -3.06 -23.73
C LEU A 64 -8.57 -3.00 -22.65
N LEU A 65 -8.90 -2.38 -21.49
CA LEU A 65 -7.98 -2.24 -20.35
C LEU A 65 -7.63 -3.57 -19.70
N SER A 66 -8.53 -4.56 -19.75
CA SER A 66 -8.29 -5.92 -19.23
C SER A 66 -7.41 -6.76 -20.17
N SER A 67 -7.27 -6.40 -21.42
CA SER A 67 -6.54 -7.20 -22.42
C SER A 67 -5.02 -7.05 -22.28
N PRO A 68 -4.26 -8.14 -22.10
CA PRO A 68 -2.80 -8.09 -22.10
C PRO A 68 -2.20 -7.89 -23.50
N LYS A 69 -3.03 -7.95 -24.57
CA LYS A 69 -2.60 -7.81 -25.96
C LYS A 69 -2.64 -6.39 -26.47
N VAL A 70 -3.35 -5.51 -25.78
CA VAL A 70 -3.44 -4.09 -26.14
C VAL A 70 -2.17 -3.38 -25.71
N PRO A 71 -1.51 -2.61 -26.59
CA PRO A 71 -0.35 -1.81 -26.25
C PRO A 71 -0.66 -0.80 -25.14
N ASP A 72 0.32 -0.52 -24.28
CA ASP A 72 0.14 0.41 -23.16
C ASP A 72 -0.24 1.82 -23.62
N ASP A 73 0.27 2.28 -24.76
CA ASP A 73 -0.05 3.61 -25.29
C ASP A 73 -1.55 3.75 -25.62
N ASP A 74 -2.18 2.68 -26.14
CA ASP A 74 -3.63 2.66 -26.40
C ASP A 74 -4.43 2.63 -25.08
N LYS A 75 -3.85 2.08 -24.00
CA LYS A 75 -4.47 2.06 -22.68
C LYS A 75 -4.46 3.40 -21.96
N VAL A 76 -3.54 4.32 -22.29
CA VAL A 76 -3.47 5.65 -21.65
C VAL A 76 -4.74 6.45 -21.89
N GLU A 77 -5.21 6.51 -23.13
CA GLU A 77 -6.45 7.24 -23.47
C GLU A 77 -7.69 6.56 -22.86
N ALA A 78 -7.77 5.25 -22.95
CA ALA A 78 -8.86 4.47 -22.33
C ALA A 78 -8.89 4.66 -20.80
N SER A 79 -7.73 4.68 -20.15
CA SER A 79 -7.62 4.96 -18.70
C SER A 79 -8.12 6.36 -18.36
N ARG A 80 -7.80 7.36 -19.20
CA ARG A 80 -8.28 8.74 -18.99
C ARG A 80 -9.81 8.82 -19.04
N LEU A 81 -10.46 8.11 -19.97
CA LEU A 81 -11.93 8.08 -20.06
C LEU A 81 -12.57 7.44 -18.82
N ILE A 82 -11.98 6.36 -18.30
CA ILE A 82 -12.45 5.72 -17.06
C ILE A 82 -12.25 6.63 -15.84
N ASP A 83 -11.13 7.36 -15.77
CA ASP A 83 -10.89 8.33 -14.70
C ASP A 83 -11.89 9.50 -14.76
N GLU A 84 -12.20 10.00 -15.96
CA GLU A 84 -13.22 11.04 -16.17
C GLU A 84 -14.60 10.56 -15.73
N LEU A 85 -15.01 9.35 -16.10
CA LEU A 85 -16.26 8.73 -15.64
C LEU A 85 -16.29 8.58 -14.12
N ALA A 86 -15.18 8.13 -13.50
CA ALA A 86 -15.09 8.02 -12.05
C ALA A 86 -15.21 9.39 -11.35
N LEU A 87 -14.66 10.45 -11.93
CA LEU A 87 -14.80 11.81 -11.43
C LEU A 87 -16.24 12.31 -11.56
N GLU A 88 -16.92 12.05 -12.68
CA GLU A 88 -18.33 12.41 -12.84
C GLU A 88 -19.23 11.71 -11.83
N ILE A 89 -19.02 10.40 -11.59
CA ILE A 89 -19.75 9.66 -10.55
C ILE A 89 -19.48 10.30 -9.17
N CYS A 90 -18.23 10.65 -8.88
CA CYS A 90 -17.86 11.30 -7.63
C CYS A 90 -18.58 12.65 -7.44
N ASP A 91 -18.63 13.47 -8.47
CA ASP A 91 -19.16 14.83 -8.38
C ASP A 91 -20.69 14.89 -8.40
N GLN A 92 -21.34 14.00 -9.14
CA GLN A 92 -22.77 14.05 -9.39
C GLN A 92 -23.59 13.06 -8.56
N VAL A 93 -23.00 11.93 -8.13
CA VAL A 93 -23.74 10.82 -7.53
C VAL A 93 -23.27 10.49 -6.11
N ASP A 94 -21.99 10.20 -5.92
CA ASP A 94 -21.43 9.78 -4.62
C ASP A 94 -20.04 10.39 -4.41
N ALA A 95 -19.98 11.45 -3.64
CA ALA A 95 -18.74 12.18 -3.34
C ALA A 95 -17.68 11.34 -2.59
N SER A 96 -18.01 10.14 -2.16
CA SER A 96 -17.07 9.19 -1.55
C SER A 96 -16.50 8.19 -2.55
N PHE A 97 -17.02 8.15 -3.79
CA PHE A 97 -16.50 7.26 -4.83
C PHE A 97 -15.20 7.79 -5.43
N GLY A 98 -14.30 6.88 -5.79
CA GLY A 98 -13.03 7.14 -6.48
C GLY A 98 -12.14 5.90 -6.46
N PHE A 99 -11.18 5.81 -7.40
CA PHE A 99 -10.25 4.67 -7.45
C PHE A 99 -9.20 4.75 -6.33
N SER A 100 -8.04 5.31 -6.62
CA SER A 100 -6.90 5.35 -5.70
C SER A 100 -7.05 6.36 -4.56
N ARG A 101 -7.86 7.40 -4.71
CA ARG A 101 -8.00 8.50 -3.74
C ARG A 101 -9.11 8.29 -2.72
N TYR A 102 -9.86 7.21 -2.83
CA TYR A 102 -10.95 6.91 -1.89
C TYR A 102 -10.44 6.75 -0.45
N ALA A 103 -9.24 6.14 -0.30
CA ALA A 103 -8.59 5.96 0.99
C ALA A 103 -8.31 7.29 1.69
N GLU A 104 -7.84 8.30 0.97
CA GLU A 104 -7.47 9.61 1.52
C GLU A 104 -8.69 10.37 2.05
N ARG A 105 -9.83 10.30 1.36
CA ARG A 105 -11.07 10.97 1.79
C ARG A 105 -11.61 10.40 3.08
N ILE A 106 -11.55 9.09 3.25
CA ILE A 106 -12.04 8.42 4.46
C ILE A 106 -11.06 8.57 5.62
N SER A 107 -9.74 8.54 5.40
CA SER A 107 -8.75 8.70 6.45
C SER A 107 -8.88 10.04 7.18
N ALA A 108 -9.24 11.11 6.48
CA ALA A 108 -9.53 12.40 7.09
C ALA A 108 -10.71 12.41 8.07
N GLN A 109 -11.58 11.39 8.04
CA GLN A 109 -12.79 11.27 8.86
C GLN A 109 -12.74 10.10 9.85
N ALA A 110 -11.72 9.25 9.77
CA ALA A 110 -11.69 7.96 10.46
C ALA A 110 -11.45 8.04 11.98
N ALA A 111 -11.06 9.18 12.53
CA ALA A 111 -10.82 9.33 13.97
C ALA A 111 -12.07 9.10 14.84
N ASP A 112 -13.27 9.25 14.29
CA ASP A 112 -14.54 9.04 14.98
C ASP A 112 -15.41 8.00 14.26
N PHE A 113 -15.77 6.92 14.93
CA PHE A 113 -16.65 5.90 14.38
C PHE A 113 -18.03 6.43 14.00
N GLY A 114 -18.51 7.50 14.63
CA GLY A 114 -19.78 8.14 14.27
C GLY A 114 -19.79 8.69 12.84
N ALA A 115 -18.66 9.17 12.34
CA ALA A 115 -18.51 9.58 10.94
C ALA A 115 -18.61 8.37 10.00
N ILE A 116 -17.94 7.27 10.34
CA ILE A 116 -18.00 6.00 9.59
C ILE A 116 -19.41 5.43 9.61
N GLU A 117 -20.10 5.42 10.77
CA GLU A 117 -21.49 4.94 10.86
C GLU A 117 -22.45 5.71 9.94
N LYS A 118 -22.25 7.02 9.77
CA LYS A 118 -23.04 7.82 8.82
C LYS A 118 -22.84 7.30 7.39
N LEU A 119 -21.61 7.07 6.97
CA LEU A 119 -21.29 6.53 5.64
C LEU A 119 -21.85 5.11 5.43
N ILE A 120 -21.78 4.25 6.45
CA ILE A 120 -22.37 2.90 6.40
C ILE A 120 -23.90 2.96 6.23
N ARG A 121 -24.57 3.98 6.79
CA ARG A 121 -26.03 4.16 6.70
C ARG A 121 -26.47 4.80 5.40
N LEU A 122 -25.64 5.66 4.80
CA LEU A 122 -25.94 6.29 3.52
C LEU A 122 -25.99 5.24 2.41
N ARG A 123 -26.93 5.40 1.50
CA ARG A 123 -26.93 4.65 0.24
C ARG A 123 -25.97 5.32 -0.72
N GLY A 124 -25.08 4.54 -1.30
CA GLY A 124 -24.11 4.97 -2.28
C GLY A 124 -24.06 4.00 -3.45
N VAL A 125 -23.22 4.32 -4.43
CA VAL A 125 -23.09 3.56 -5.69
C VAL A 125 -22.69 2.10 -5.45
N MET A 126 -21.94 1.80 -4.40
CA MET A 126 -21.49 0.44 -4.10
C MET A 126 -22.57 -0.49 -3.51
N ASP A 127 -23.66 0.04 -2.93
CA ASP A 127 -24.55 -0.79 -2.11
C ASP A 127 -25.25 -1.90 -2.88
N ARG A 128 -25.73 -1.62 -4.09
CA ARG A 128 -26.44 -2.60 -4.93
C ARG A 128 -25.51 -3.69 -5.46
N PRO A 129 -24.39 -3.36 -6.12
CA PRO A 129 -23.47 -4.38 -6.61
C PRO A 129 -22.81 -5.18 -5.47
N LEU A 130 -22.44 -4.54 -4.37
CA LEU A 130 -21.89 -5.23 -3.20
C LEU A 130 -22.86 -6.25 -2.61
N ALA A 131 -24.14 -5.89 -2.43
CA ALA A 131 -25.15 -6.79 -1.91
C ALA A 131 -25.40 -7.98 -2.84
N ARG A 132 -25.37 -7.78 -4.18
CA ARG A 132 -25.52 -8.83 -5.19
C ARG A 132 -24.41 -9.85 -5.07
N HIS A 133 -23.15 -9.42 -5.21
CA HIS A 133 -21.99 -10.31 -5.18
C HIS A 133 -21.80 -11.00 -3.82
N LEU A 134 -22.10 -10.31 -2.72
CA LEU A 134 -22.04 -10.89 -1.39
C LEU A 134 -23.09 -11.99 -1.19
N LYS A 135 -24.33 -11.76 -1.67
CA LYS A 135 -25.40 -12.76 -1.65
C LYS A 135 -25.02 -14.02 -2.42
N GLU A 136 -24.47 -13.86 -3.62
CA GLU A 136 -24.00 -14.94 -4.48
C GLU A 136 -22.88 -15.74 -3.79
N ALA A 137 -21.86 -15.05 -3.27
CA ALA A 137 -20.74 -15.67 -2.58
C ALA A 137 -21.18 -16.48 -1.35
N ILE A 138 -22.11 -15.96 -0.54
CA ILE A 138 -22.64 -16.67 0.65
C ILE A 138 -23.47 -17.88 0.23
N ALA A 139 -24.33 -17.75 -0.79
CA ALA A 139 -25.17 -18.85 -1.26
C ALA A 139 -24.34 -20.02 -1.81
N GLU A 140 -23.28 -19.72 -2.55
CA GLU A 140 -22.36 -20.69 -3.13
C GLU A 140 -21.51 -21.39 -2.07
N THR A 141 -20.90 -20.61 -1.16
CA THR A 141 -19.91 -21.13 -0.22
C THR A 141 -20.51 -21.60 1.11
N ARG A 142 -21.69 -21.12 1.51
CA ARG A 142 -22.38 -21.42 2.78
C ARG A 142 -21.43 -21.36 3.98
N PRO A 143 -20.78 -20.21 4.23
CA PRO A 143 -19.77 -20.11 5.25
C PRO A 143 -20.39 -20.08 6.66
N THR A 144 -19.61 -20.55 7.65
CA THR A 144 -19.91 -20.35 9.07
C THR A 144 -19.10 -19.20 9.66
N VAL A 145 -18.00 -18.81 8.97
CA VAL A 145 -17.14 -17.69 9.32
C VAL A 145 -16.85 -16.87 8.06
N ILE A 146 -17.02 -15.58 8.12
CA ILE A 146 -16.56 -14.65 7.07
C ILE A 146 -15.45 -13.79 7.64
N GLY A 147 -14.26 -13.85 7.00
CA GLY A 147 -13.14 -12.96 7.26
C GLY A 147 -13.09 -11.85 6.21
N VAL A 148 -13.03 -10.61 6.64
CA VAL A 148 -12.91 -9.44 5.76
C VAL A 148 -11.54 -8.82 5.99
N THR A 149 -10.80 -8.55 4.90
CA THR A 149 -9.53 -7.81 5.01
C THR A 149 -9.79 -6.32 4.85
N CYS A 150 -9.21 -5.50 5.73
CA CYS A 150 -9.21 -4.05 5.62
C CYS A 150 -7.76 -3.57 5.58
N PRO A 151 -7.14 -3.53 4.38
CA PRO A 151 -5.74 -3.15 4.24
C PRO A 151 -5.50 -1.66 4.44
N PHE A 152 -6.42 -0.82 3.97
CA PHE A 152 -6.32 0.63 3.91
C PHE A 152 -7.62 1.30 4.37
N PRO A 153 -7.58 2.58 4.75
CA PRO A 153 -8.80 3.35 5.11
C PRO A 153 -9.89 3.30 4.03
N GLY A 154 -9.53 3.26 2.75
CA GLY A 154 -10.47 3.22 1.63
C GLY A 154 -11.38 2.01 1.60
N THR A 155 -10.98 0.89 2.19
CA THR A 155 -11.78 -0.33 2.25
C THR A 155 -12.70 -0.40 3.47
N LEU A 156 -12.56 0.53 4.41
CA LEU A 156 -13.23 0.49 5.70
C LEU A 156 -14.76 0.52 5.58
N VAL A 157 -15.30 1.46 4.80
CA VAL A 157 -16.75 1.59 4.60
C VAL A 157 -17.32 0.33 3.92
N GLY A 158 -16.63 -0.18 2.90
CA GLY A 158 -17.00 -1.42 2.22
C GLY A 158 -17.04 -2.61 3.18
N ALA A 159 -16.02 -2.76 4.04
CA ALA A 159 -15.96 -3.81 5.05
C ALA A 159 -17.16 -3.74 6.02
N PHE A 160 -17.48 -2.55 6.52
CA PHE A 160 -18.62 -2.38 7.43
C PHE A 160 -19.99 -2.52 6.73
N LYS A 161 -20.10 -2.19 5.45
CA LYS A 161 -21.32 -2.46 4.65
C LYS A 161 -21.52 -3.97 4.44
N ILE A 162 -20.46 -4.74 4.22
CA ILE A 162 -20.49 -6.21 4.22
C ILE A 162 -21.02 -6.70 5.57
N ALA A 163 -20.44 -6.25 6.67
CA ALA A 163 -20.87 -6.67 8.00
C ALA A 163 -22.33 -6.33 8.27
N LYS A 164 -22.78 -5.11 7.93
CA LYS A 164 -24.19 -4.70 8.04
C LYS A 164 -25.14 -5.62 7.27
N TYR A 165 -24.77 -6.00 6.04
CA TYR A 165 -25.56 -6.94 5.23
C TYR A 165 -25.65 -8.31 5.90
N VAL A 166 -24.50 -8.88 6.31
CA VAL A 166 -24.44 -10.21 6.92
C VAL A 166 -25.21 -10.24 8.25
N ARG A 167 -25.04 -9.24 9.12
CA ARG A 167 -25.81 -9.16 10.38
C ARG A 167 -27.32 -9.14 10.16
N ARG A 168 -27.77 -8.52 9.08
CA ARG A 168 -29.21 -8.43 8.77
C ARG A 168 -29.77 -9.72 8.18
N HIS A 169 -29.01 -10.41 7.33
CA HIS A 169 -29.53 -11.52 6.51
C HIS A 169 -29.02 -12.90 6.94
N HIS A 170 -27.89 -12.95 7.65
CA HIS A 170 -27.19 -14.16 8.07
C HIS A 170 -26.58 -13.98 9.46
N PRO A 171 -27.39 -13.70 10.52
CA PRO A 171 -26.90 -13.33 11.85
C PRO A 171 -26.05 -14.40 12.54
N ASP A 172 -26.19 -15.66 12.13
CA ASP A 172 -25.47 -16.79 12.71
C ASP A 172 -24.02 -16.93 12.17
N ILE A 173 -23.67 -16.20 11.11
CA ILE A 173 -22.32 -16.22 10.56
C ILE A 173 -21.39 -15.35 11.43
N ARG A 174 -20.30 -15.93 11.92
CA ARG A 174 -19.26 -15.20 12.64
C ARG A 174 -18.49 -14.28 11.69
N LEU A 175 -18.37 -13.01 12.04
CA LEU A 175 -17.70 -11.98 11.24
C LEU A 175 -16.40 -11.53 11.89
N VAL A 176 -15.33 -11.54 11.11
CA VAL A 176 -13.98 -11.20 11.55
C VAL A 176 -13.38 -10.13 10.65
N LEU A 177 -12.78 -9.10 11.24
CA LEU A 177 -12.06 -8.06 10.51
C LEU A 177 -10.56 -8.14 10.79
N GLY A 178 -9.74 -8.15 9.74
CA GLY A 178 -8.30 -8.12 9.80
C GLY A 178 -7.71 -7.20 8.74
N GLY A 179 -6.40 -7.23 8.58
CA GLY A 179 -5.66 -6.45 7.57
C GLY A 179 -4.80 -5.34 8.14
N GLY A 180 -4.07 -4.63 7.26
CA GLY A 180 -3.10 -3.61 7.64
C GLY A 180 -3.69 -2.50 8.48
N PHE A 181 -4.81 -1.93 8.04
CA PHE A 181 -5.52 -0.87 8.77
C PHE A 181 -5.94 -1.30 10.19
N VAL A 182 -6.43 -2.53 10.33
CA VAL A 182 -6.80 -3.08 11.65
C VAL A 182 -5.56 -3.18 12.54
N SER A 183 -4.45 -3.68 11.99
CA SER A 183 -3.21 -3.93 12.72
C SER A 183 -2.49 -2.66 13.16
N THR A 184 -2.63 -1.57 12.40
CA THR A 184 -2.00 -0.27 12.70
C THR A 184 -2.96 0.67 13.41
N GLU A 185 -4.11 0.97 12.80
CA GLU A 185 -4.99 2.08 13.18
C GLU A 185 -5.98 1.70 14.29
N LEU A 186 -6.48 0.45 14.30
CA LEU A 186 -7.49 -0.01 15.27
C LEU A 186 -6.88 -0.70 16.49
N ARG A 187 -5.57 -0.83 16.59
CA ARG A 187 -4.89 -1.55 17.68
C ARG A 187 -5.21 -0.99 19.07
N GLU A 188 -5.35 0.33 19.17
CA GLU A 188 -5.68 1.02 20.43
C GLU A 188 -7.18 1.36 20.55
N MET A 189 -8.04 0.77 19.72
CA MET A 189 -9.47 1.04 19.69
C MET A 189 -10.14 0.78 21.04
N THR A 190 -10.81 1.79 21.59
CA THR A 190 -11.62 1.69 22.82
C THR A 190 -13.12 1.77 22.54
N ASP A 191 -13.50 2.23 21.34
CA ASP A 191 -14.91 2.29 20.92
C ASP A 191 -15.48 0.88 20.77
N LYS A 192 -16.61 0.63 21.39
CA LYS A 192 -17.27 -0.69 21.35
C LYS A 192 -18.33 -0.83 20.25
N ARG A 193 -18.70 0.27 19.60
CA ARG A 193 -19.70 0.25 18.51
C ARG A 193 -19.27 -0.63 17.31
N PRO A 194 -17.99 -0.68 16.90
CA PRO A 194 -17.55 -1.59 15.85
C PRO A 194 -17.84 -3.07 16.12
N TYR A 195 -17.88 -3.48 17.38
CA TYR A 195 -18.22 -4.85 17.78
C TYR A 195 -19.72 -5.21 17.59
N THR A 196 -20.57 -4.27 17.22
CA THR A 196 -21.94 -4.56 16.76
C THR A 196 -21.96 -5.06 15.32
N TYR A 197 -20.88 -4.85 14.57
CA TYR A 197 -20.70 -5.29 13.19
C TYR A 197 -19.83 -6.55 13.09
N PHE A 198 -18.70 -6.58 13.77
CA PHE A 198 -17.74 -7.68 13.75
C PHE A 198 -17.62 -8.31 15.14
N ASP A 199 -17.50 -9.64 15.18
CA ASP A 199 -17.31 -10.37 16.43
C ASP A 199 -15.87 -10.25 16.92
N ASP A 200 -14.91 -10.26 15.98
CA ASP A 200 -13.49 -10.24 16.29
C ASP A 200 -12.71 -9.29 15.36
N PHE A 201 -11.64 -8.72 15.92
CA PHE A 201 -10.63 -7.96 15.19
C PHE A 201 -9.29 -8.70 15.31
N LEU A 202 -8.71 -9.09 14.17
CA LEU A 202 -7.45 -9.83 14.12
C LEU A 202 -6.30 -8.91 13.71
N PHE A 203 -5.27 -8.93 14.51
CA PHE A 203 -4.10 -8.08 14.32
C PHE A 203 -2.93 -8.84 13.71
N ASP A 204 -1.93 -8.10 13.27
CA ASP A 204 -0.67 -8.59 12.72
C ASP A 204 -0.89 -9.41 11.42
N GLU A 205 -0.14 -10.48 11.20
CA GLU A 205 -0.22 -11.29 9.97
C GLU A 205 -1.51 -12.12 9.84
N GLY A 206 -2.31 -12.19 10.89
CA GLY A 206 -3.58 -12.90 10.88
C GLY A 206 -3.51 -14.43 11.00
N TYR A 207 -2.36 -15.08 10.77
CA TYR A 207 -2.26 -16.56 10.76
C TYR A 207 -2.56 -17.16 12.13
N ALA A 208 -1.75 -16.84 13.14
CA ALA A 208 -1.93 -17.36 14.49
C ALA A 208 -3.27 -16.91 15.12
N PRO A 209 -3.69 -15.63 15.03
CA PRO A 209 -5.00 -15.21 15.50
C PRO A 209 -6.17 -15.96 14.84
N MET A 210 -6.08 -16.22 13.53
CA MET A 210 -7.12 -16.98 12.82
C MET A 210 -7.18 -18.43 13.29
N LEU A 211 -6.05 -19.13 13.46
CA LEU A 211 -6.02 -20.48 14.00
C LEU A 211 -6.64 -20.54 15.40
N LYS A 212 -6.28 -19.59 16.27
CA LYS A 212 -6.86 -19.49 17.61
C LYS A 212 -8.38 -19.30 17.58
N LEU A 213 -8.88 -18.45 16.68
CA LEU A 213 -10.32 -18.25 16.47
C LEU A 213 -11.01 -19.56 16.01
N LEU A 214 -10.30 -20.40 15.25
CA LEU A 214 -10.79 -21.67 14.74
C LEU A 214 -10.61 -22.84 15.74
N GLY A 215 -10.11 -22.57 16.94
CA GLY A 215 -9.97 -23.53 18.03
C GLY A 215 -8.64 -24.30 18.04
N GLU A 216 -7.65 -23.86 17.26
CA GLU A 216 -6.29 -24.40 17.32
C GLU A 216 -5.42 -23.53 18.25
N ASP A 217 -4.69 -24.14 19.18
CA ASP A 217 -3.74 -23.43 20.03
C ASP A 217 -2.44 -23.24 19.23
N ALA A 218 -2.25 -22.00 18.73
CA ALA A 218 -1.09 -21.66 17.90
C ALA A 218 -0.55 -20.27 18.29
N THR A 219 0.77 -20.16 18.28
CA THR A 219 1.47 -18.88 18.52
C THR A 219 2.17 -18.42 17.24
N VAL A 220 2.63 -17.16 17.22
CA VAL A 220 3.38 -16.61 16.08
C VAL A 220 4.63 -17.46 15.76
N LYS A 221 5.26 -18.09 16.79
CA LYS A 221 6.45 -18.94 16.61
C LYS A 221 6.15 -20.27 15.88
N ASP A 222 4.89 -20.70 15.89
CA ASP A 222 4.44 -21.92 15.23
C ASP A 222 4.09 -21.71 13.74
N MET A 223 4.13 -20.46 13.30
CA MET A 223 3.76 -20.11 11.92
C MET A 223 4.89 -20.45 10.95
N PRO A 224 4.56 -20.89 9.73
CA PRO A 224 5.57 -21.18 8.71
C PRO A 224 6.28 -19.88 8.30
N ARG A 225 7.57 -19.99 7.97
CA ARG A 225 8.35 -18.84 7.48
C ARG A 225 7.94 -18.37 6.08
N PHE A 226 7.33 -19.26 5.32
CA PHE A 226 6.76 -19.00 4.00
C PHE A 226 5.37 -19.60 3.90
N VAL A 227 4.49 -18.87 3.25
CA VAL A 227 3.15 -19.32 2.89
C VAL A 227 2.97 -19.11 1.39
N ALA A 228 2.80 -20.19 0.66
CA ALA A 228 2.43 -20.12 -0.75
C ALA A 228 1.01 -19.57 -0.88
N PRO A 229 0.79 -18.52 -1.68
CA PRO A 229 -0.55 -18.00 -1.92
C PRO A 229 -1.40 -19.00 -2.72
N CYS A 230 -2.70 -19.01 -2.47
CA CYS A 230 -3.66 -19.77 -3.26
C CYS A 230 -4.51 -18.78 -4.08
N TYR A 231 -4.57 -19.00 -5.38
CA TYR A 231 -5.30 -18.10 -6.29
C TYR A 231 -6.70 -18.59 -6.65
N ASP A 232 -7.12 -19.77 -6.16
CA ASP A 232 -8.46 -20.29 -6.43
C ASP A 232 -9.54 -19.32 -5.96
N GLY A 233 -10.47 -18.97 -6.84
CA GLY A 233 -11.54 -18.00 -6.58
C GLY A 233 -11.16 -16.55 -6.88
N ILE A 234 -9.97 -16.32 -7.43
CA ILE A 234 -9.56 -15.06 -8.05
C ILE A 234 -9.71 -15.21 -9.57
N ASP A 235 -10.53 -14.36 -10.14
CA ASP A 235 -10.71 -14.29 -11.59
C ASP A 235 -9.82 -13.18 -12.14
N TRP A 236 -8.72 -13.58 -12.78
CA TRP A 236 -7.73 -12.65 -13.32
C TRP A 236 -8.27 -11.80 -14.47
N ASP A 237 -9.32 -12.24 -15.16
CA ASP A 237 -9.89 -11.52 -16.30
C ASP A 237 -10.80 -10.36 -15.89
N GLU A 238 -11.15 -10.28 -14.62
CA GLU A 238 -11.88 -9.14 -14.07
C GLU A 238 -10.99 -7.92 -13.81
N TYR A 239 -9.65 -8.12 -13.63
CA TYR A 239 -8.73 -7.00 -13.36
C TYR A 239 -8.41 -6.24 -14.63
N PHE A 240 -8.29 -4.93 -14.49
CA PHE A 240 -7.99 -4.03 -15.60
C PHE A 240 -6.95 -2.98 -15.20
N ASP A 241 -6.16 -2.59 -16.18
CA ASP A 241 -5.08 -1.63 -16.00
C ASP A 241 -5.63 -0.20 -16.04
N VAL A 242 -5.11 0.68 -15.17
CA VAL A 242 -5.35 2.12 -15.26
C VAL A 242 -4.00 2.79 -15.43
N VAL A 243 -3.67 3.15 -16.67
CA VAL A 243 -2.36 3.68 -17.04
C VAL A 243 -2.40 5.21 -17.01
N GLU A 244 -1.84 5.82 -15.99
CA GLU A 244 -1.86 7.28 -15.80
C GLU A 244 -0.82 8.03 -16.64
N THR A 245 0.27 7.37 -17.02
CA THR A 245 1.43 8.04 -17.66
C THR A 245 2.27 7.05 -18.49
N GLU A 246 2.96 7.57 -19.48
CA GLU A 246 3.91 6.81 -20.29
C GLU A 246 5.20 6.42 -19.56
N ASN A 247 5.42 6.91 -18.33
CA ASN A 247 6.61 6.60 -17.54
C ASN A 247 6.67 5.08 -17.25
N PRO A 248 7.73 4.36 -17.69
CA PRO A 248 7.79 2.90 -17.58
C PRO A 248 7.72 2.39 -16.15
N MET A 249 8.27 3.15 -15.19
CA MET A 249 8.23 2.76 -13.79
C MET A 249 6.82 2.93 -13.19
N HIS A 250 6.08 3.97 -13.58
CA HIS A 250 4.68 4.15 -13.18
C HIS A 250 3.78 3.04 -13.72
N ARG A 251 4.06 2.53 -14.90
CA ARG A 251 3.33 1.41 -15.51
C ARG A 251 3.36 0.16 -14.63
N LEU A 252 4.40 -0.09 -13.85
CA LEU A 252 4.44 -1.23 -12.93
C LEU A 252 3.34 -1.22 -11.88
N TRP A 253 2.86 -0.03 -11.46
CA TRP A 253 1.74 0.08 -10.53
C TRP A 253 0.38 0.03 -11.18
N SER A 254 0.29 0.37 -12.44
CA SER A 254 -0.95 0.50 -13.19
C SER A 254 -1.22 -0.71 -14.07
N VAL A 255 -0.17 -1.39 -14.52
CA VAL A 255 -0.21 -2.45 -15.53
C VAL A 255 0.33 -3.76 -14.94
N GLY A 256 -0.17 -4.85 -15.43
CA GLY A 256 0.31 -6.18 -15.12
C GLY A 256 -0.41 -6.82 -13.94
N ARG A 257 -0.81 -8.03 -14.16
CA ARG A 257 -1.50 -8.90 -13.18
C ARG A 257 -0.47 -9.55 -12.28
N TRP A 258 0.17 -8.74 -11.43
CA TRP A 258 1.25 -9.15 -10.56
C TRP A 258 0.79 -10.13 -9.50
N ARG A 259 1.32 -11.34 -9.54
CA ARG A 259 1.19 -12.30 -8.44
C ARG A 259 1.99 -11.80 -7.24
N LYS A 260 1.39 -11.81 -6.06
CA LYS A 260 2.01 -11.28 -4.84
C LYS A 260 2.70 -12.40 -4.08
N LEU A 261 4.00 -12.23 -3.86
CA LEU A 261 4.82 -13.11 -3.00
C LEU A 261 5.49 -12.28 -1.91
N GLN A 262 5.98 -12.95 -0.89
CA GLN A 262 6.77 -12.37 0.17
C GLN A 262 8.05 -13.19 0.35
N MET A 263 9.21 -12.54 0.31
CA MET A 263 10.49 -13.21 0.55
C MET A 263 10.75 -13.43 2.04
N ALA A 264 10.42 -12.45 2.88
CA ALA A 264 10.68 -12.52 4.31
C ALA A 264 9.56 -11.86 5.11
N ARG A 265 9.37 -12.30 6.35
CA ARG A 265 8.44 -11.68 7.29
C ARG A 265 9.16 -10.59 8.06
N GLY A 266 8.53 -9.41 8.14
CA GLY A 266 9.09 -8.24 8.79
C GLY A 266 10.25 -7.58 8.02
N CYS A 267 10.88 -6.60 8.65
CA CYS A 267 11.96 -5.83 8.04
C CYS A 267 13.32 -6.23 8.63
N TYR A 268 14.27 -6.64 7.79
CA TYR A 268 15.60 -7.02 8.27
C TYR A 268 16.39 -5.87 8.93
N TRP A 269 16.03 -4.62 8.64
CA TRP A 269 16.65 -3.47 9.27
C TRP A 269 15.95 -3.05 10.57
N HIS A 270 14.63 -2.93 10.60
CA HIS A 270 13.71 -2.60 11.71
C HIS A 270 14.25 -1.56 12.74
N LYS A 271 14.99 -0.52 12.29
CA LYS A 271 15.61 0.51 13.16
C LYS A 271 15.23 1.93 12.79
N CYS A 272 14.46 2.13 11.70
CA CYS A 272 14.11 3.48 11.26
C CYS A 272 13.24 4.17 12.32
N ALA A 273 13.61 5.40 12.71
CA ALA A 273 12.96 6.13 13.76
C ALA A 273 11.50 6.52 13.44
N PHE A 274 11.17 6.64 12.17
CA PHE A 274 9.86 7.06 11.67
C PHE A 274 8.93 5.90 11.31
N CYS A 275 9.45 4.66 11.20
CA CYS A 275 8.64 3.50 10.88
C CYS A 275 7.96 2.90 12.12
N ASP A 276 6.88 2.13 11.88
CA ASP A 276 6.13 1.41 12.91
C ASP A 276 6.85 0.14 13.40
N VAL A 277 8.16 0.25 13.61
CA VAL A 277 9.05 -0.87 14.01
C VAL A 277 8.74 -1.45 15.39
N ILE A 278 7.82 -0.85 16.13
CA ILE A 278 7.34 -1.36 17.41
C ILE A 278 6.33 -2.49 17.22
N LEU A 279 5.64 -2.51 16.06
CA LEU A 279 4.64 -3.53 15.78
C LEU A 279 5.30 -4.90 15.62
N PRO A 280 4.75 -5.96 16.24
CA PRO A 280 5.38 -7.27 16.27
C PRO A 280 5.68 -7.85 14.89
N TYR A 281 4.78 -7.66 13.91
CA TYR A 281 4.94 -8.20 12.58
C TYR A 281 5.99 -7.44 11.73
N ILE A 282 6.34 -6.20 12.07
CA ILE A 282 7.44 -5.44 11.45
C ILE A 282 8.76 -5.72 12.17
N ASN A 283 8.73 -5.85 13.49
CA ASN A 283 9.91 -6.06 14.32
C ASN A 283 10.45 -7.49 14.25
N CYS A 284 9.67 -8.46 13.82
CA CYS A 284 10.18 -9.79 13.54
C CYS A 284 10.95 -9.79 12.22
N PHE A 285 11.97 -10.64 12.12
CA PHE A 285 12.63 -10.91 10.85
C PHE A 285 12.86 -12.42 10.72
N GLU A 286 12.13 -13.01 9.79
CA GLU A 286 12.21 -14.42 9.48
C GLU A 286 12.21 -14.64 7.98
N GLN A 287 13.11 -15.48 7.50
CA GLN A 287 13.22 -15.81 6.08
C GLN A 287 13.12 -17.32 5.85
N PRO A 288 12.43 -17.75 4.78
CA PRO A 288 12.39 -19.14 4.32
C PRO A 288 13.66 -19.50 3.57
N LYS A 289 13.69 -20.73 3.04
CA LYS A 289 14.66 -21.13 2.01
C LYS A 289 14.24 -20.59 0.64
N ALA A 290 15.20 -20.19 -0.18
CA ALA A 290 14.92 -19.70 -1.54
C ALA A 290 14.11 -20.70 -2.38
N ALA A 291 14.36 -22.00 -2.22
CA ALA A 291 13.61 -23.05 -2.92
C ALA A 291 12.11 -23.01 -2.62
N GLU A 292 11.69 -22.71 -1.38
CA GLU A 292 10.28 -22.63 -1.00
C GLU A 292 9.56 -21.47 -1.71
N ILE A 293 10.27 -20.34 -1.89
CA ILE A 293 9.74 -19.18 -2.63
C ILE A 293 9.60 -19.53 -4.12
N VAL A 294 10.63 -20.13 -4.70
CA VAL A 294 10.66 -20.47 -6.13
C VAL A 294 9.73 -21.63 -6.46
N ASP A 295 9.43 -22.53 -5.50
CA ASP A 295 8.39 -23.57 -5.63
C ASP A 295 6.98 -22.96 -5.85
N ALA A 296 6.74 -21.74 -5.36
CA ALA A 296 5.48 -21.02 -5.55
C ALA A 296 5.45 -20.16 -6.82
N MET A 297 6.51 -20.17 -7.63
CA MET A 297 6.60 -19.43 -8.88
C MET A 297 6.30 -20.34 -10.09
N GLU A 298 5.58 -19.79 -11.05
CA GLU A 298 5.21 -20.45 -12.30
C GLU A 298 5.90 -19.75 -13.47
N ASP A 299 6.30 -20.53 -14.46
CA ASP A 299 6.94 -20.02 -15.68
C ASP A 299 6.02 -19.07 -16.46
N GLY A 300 6.58 -18.00 -17.04
CA GLY A 300 5.84 -17.00 -17.78
C GLY A 300 5.03 -16.02 -16.94
N CYS A 301 5.18 -16.03 -15.59
CA CYS A 301 4.41 -15.16 -14.70
C CYS A 301 5.21 -13.97 -14.16
N GLY A 302 4.47 -12.88 -13.85
CA GLY A 302 5.02 -11.70 -13.19
C GLY A 302 4.77 -11.70 -11.68
N TYR A 303 5.76 -11.24 -10.89
CA TYR A 303 5.70 -11.23 -9.44
C TYR A 303 6.02 -9.87 -8.84
N HIS A 304 5.21 -9.48 -7.86
CA HIS A 304 5.54 -8.37 -6.98
C HIS A 304 5.83 -8.92 -5.57
N PHE A 305 7.08 -8.77 -5.12
CA PHE A 305 7.44 -9.08 -3.75
C PHE A 305 7.01 -7.96 -2.81
N VAL A 306 6.02 -8.27 -1.95
CA VAL A 306 5.35 -7.31 -1.06
C VAL A 306 6.06 -7.15 0.29
N ASP A 307 7.36 -7.37 0.32
CA ASP A 307 8.20 -7.21 1.50
C ASP A 307 8.31 -5.75 1.94
N GLU A 308 8.48 -5.51 3.23
CA GLU A 308 8.91 -4.20 3.75
C GLU A 308 10.29 -3.78 3.19
N ALA A 309 11.19 -4.74 3.10
CA ALA A 309 12.45 -4.63 2.39
C ALA A 309 13.01 -6.04 2.11
N MET A 310 13.14 -6.41 0.85
CA MET A 310 13.69 -7.70 0.45
C MET A 310 15.14 -7.86 0.91
N PRO A 311 15.50 -8.97 1.60
CA PRO A 311 16.86 -9.17 2.13
C PRO A 311 17.86 -9.47 0.99
N PRO A 312 18.97 -8.72 0.84
CA PRO A 312 19.91 -8.89 -0.29
C PRO A 312 20.51 -10.30 -0.41
N ALA A 313 20.77 -10.95 0.73
CA ALA A 313 21.30 -12.33 0.74
C ALA A 313 20.28 -13.35 0.20
N LEU A 314 18.99 -13.17 0.54
CA LEU A 314 17.91 -14.03 0.04
C LEU A 314 17.58 -13.71 -1.43
N ILE A 315 17.61 -12.45 -1.84
CA ILE A 315 17.52 -12.07 -3.26
C ILE A 315 18.55 -12.83 -4.10
N ARG A 316 19.80 -12.88 -3.64
CA ARG A 316 20.85 -13.66 -4.33
C ARG A 316 20.44 -15.13 -4.49
N GLN A 317 20.05 -15.78 -3.40
CA GLN A 317 19.67 -17.20 -3.40
C GLN A 317 18.44 -17.48 -4.27
N VAL A 318 17.42 -16.61 -4.23
CA VAL A 318 16.21 -16.71 -5.07
C VAL A 318 16.58 -16.53 -6.54
N SER A 319 17.41 -15.54 -6.86
CA SER A 319 17.87 -15.30 -8.24
C SER A 319 18.68 -16.50 -8.79
N GLU A 320 19.59 -17.06 -7.98
CA GLU A 320 20.36 -18.26 -8.34
C GLU A 320 19.43 -19.47 -8.57
N GLU A 321 18.41 -19.63 -7.73
CA GLU A 321 17.45 -20.73 -7.82
C GLU A 321 16.50 -20.59 -9.04
N ILE A 322 16.03 -19.39 -9.37
CA ILE A 322 15.28 -19.08 -10.59
C ILE A 322 16.08 -19.50 -11.83
N LEU A 323 17.34 -19.06 -11.92
CA LEU A 323 18.23 -19.38 -13.03
C LEU A 323 18.55 -20.90 -13.09
N ARG A 324 18.79 -21.53 -11.96
CA ARG A 324 19.05 -22.99 -11.89
C ARG A 324 17.88 -23.80 -12.41
N ARG A 325 16.64 -23.35 -12.17
CA ARG A 325 15.42 -24.03 -12.68
C ARG A 325 15.07 -23.63 -14.11
N GLY A 326 15.69 -22.60 -14.65
CA GLY A 326 15.40 -22.08 -16.00
C GLY A 326 14.07 -21.38 -16.13
N LEU A 327 13.49 -20.89 -15.01
CA LEU A 327 12.21 -20.19 -15.03
C LEU A 327 12.34 -18.83 -15.73
N GLN A 328 11.39 -18.55 -16.62
CA GLN A 328 11.23 -17.25 -17.28
C GLN A 328 10.16 -16.45 -16.52
N VAL A 329 10.59 -15.55 -15.64
CA VAL A 329 9.71 -14.74 -14.79
C VAL A 329 10.15 -13.30 -14.83
N GLU A 330 9.20 -12.40 -14.58
CA GLU A 330 9.50 -10.99 -14.29
C GLU A 330 9.14 -10.69 -12.84
N TRP A 331 9.96 -9.89 -12.18
CA TRP A 331 9.65 -9.53 -10.80
C TRP A 331 10.21 -8.17 -10.39
N TRP A 332 9.58 -7.59 -9.37
CA TRP A 332 9.99 -6.36 -8.73
C TRP A 332 9.60 -6.36 -7.24
N GLY A 333 10.13 -5.43 -6.47
CA GLY A 333 9.77 -5.28 -5.06
C GLY A 333 10.59 -4.24 -4.31
N ASN A 334 10.38 -4.14 -3.00
CA ASN A 334 10.98 -3.12 -2.16
C ASN A 334 12.39 -3.51 -1.69
N VAL A 335 13.32 -2.57 -1.78
CA VAL A 335 14.70 -2.72 -1.32
C VAL A 335 15.14 -1.52 -0.47
N ARG A 336 16.29 -1.63 0.16
CA ARG A 336 17.01 -0.51 0.78
C ARG A 336 18.23 -0.20 -0.08
N PHE A 337 18.47 1.08 -0.37
CA PHE A 337 19.63 1.50 -1.20
C PHE A 337 20.94 1.46 -0.41
N ASP A 338 21.33 0.29 0.06
CA ASP A 338 22.57 0.07 0.82
C ASP A 338 23.69 -0.60 0.00
N LEU A 339 24.87 -0.73 0.59
CA LEU A 339 26.05 -1.27 -0.09
C LEU A 339 25.97 -2.76 -0.44
N SER A 340 24.96 -3.48 0.02
CA SER A 340 24.76 -4.89 -0.31
C SER A 340 24.37 -5.09 -1.78
N PHE A 341 23.81 -4.05 -2.42
CA PHE A 341 23.48 -4.06 -3.85
C PHE A 341 24.72 -3.73 -4.67
N THR A 342 25.60 -4.74 -4.81
CA THR A 342 26.80 -4.65 -5.66
C THR A 342 26.45 -4.81 -7.14
N PRO A 343 27.32 -4.38 -8.08
CA PRO A 343 27.11 -4.62 -9.51
C PRO A 343 26.85 -6.09 -9.85
N GLU A 344 27.53 -7.02 -9.19
CA GLU A 344 27.40 -8.47 -9.40
C GLU A 344 26.01 -8.97 -8.95
N LEU A 345 25.52 -8.48 -7.79
CA LEU A 345 24.18 -8.84 -7.32
C LEU A 345 23.11 -8.27 -8.26
N CYS A 346 23.21 -7.01 -8.67
CA CYS A 346 22.24 -6.39 -9.57
C CYS A 346 22.23 -7.09 -10.95
N GLN A 347 23.39 -7.47 -11.49
CA GLN A 347 23.48 -8.26 -12.72
C GLN A 347 22.81 -9.64 -12.57
N LEU A 348 22.99 -10.30 -11.43
CA LEU A 348 22.35 -11.57 -11.12
C LEU A 348 20.81 -11.41 -11.05
N MET A 349 20.33 -10.37 -10.35
CA MET A 349 18.91 -10.03 -10.26
C MET A 349 18.30 -9.83 -11.65
N SER A 350 18.93 -9.00 -12.49
CA SER A 350 18.47 -8.72 -13.86
C SER A 350 18.37 -10.01 -14.70
N LYS A 351 19.39 -10.88 -14.65
CA LYS A 351 19.36 -12.17 -15.35
C LYS A 351 18.26 -13.09 -14.86
N ALA A 352 17.88 -12.98 -13.59
CA ALA A 352 16.80 -13.75 -12.97
C ALA A 352 15.42 -13.07 -13.13
N GLY A 353 15.29 -12.06 -13.99
CA GLY A 353 14.03 -11.41 -14.34
C GLY A 353 13.63 -10.22 -13.45
N CYS A 354 14.53 -9.68 -12.64
CA CYS A 354 14.26 -8.41 -11.93
C CYS A 354 14.19 -7.26 -12.92
N ILE A 355 13.03 -6.63 -13.06
CA ILE A 355 12.82 -5.50 -13.97
C ILE A 355 12.89 -4.14 -13.25
N ALA A 356 12.56 -4.12 -11.95
CA ALA A 356 12.53 -2.89 -11.20
C ALA A 356 12.70 -3.11 -9.69
N VAL A 357 13.05 -2.05 -8.98
CA VAL A 357 13.04 -1.99 -7.53
C VAL A 357 12.44 -0.67 -7.05
N THR A 358 11.80 -0.72 -5.89
CA THR A 358 11.36 0.48 -5.17
C THR A 358 12.15 0.58 -3.86
N GLY A 359 12.42 1.80 -3.40
CA GLY A 359 13.15 1.92 -2.13
C GLY A 359 13.09 3.32 -1.52
N GLY A 360 13.21 3.36 -0.20
CA GLY A 360 13.24 4.61 0.56
C GLY A 360 14.64 5.25 0.52
N LEU A 361 14.77 6.35 -0.23
CA LEU A 361 15.90 7.29 -0.10
C LEU A 361 15.64 8.24 1.08
N GLU A 362 14.37 8.57 1.32
CA GLU A 362 13.76 9.45 2.31
C GLU A 362 14.19 10.92 2.10
N CYS A 363 15.43 11.26 2.42
CA CYS A 363 15.97 12.61 2.24
C CYS A 363 17.35 12.56 1.60
N ALA A 364 17.85 13.71 1.18
CA ALA A 364 19.19 13.81 0.59
C ALA A 364 20.15 14.60 1.50
N ASP A 365 20.17 14.22 2.77
CA ASP A 365 21.10 14.75 3.76
C ASP A 365 21.57 13.67 4.73
N ASP A 366 22.89 13.49 4.88
CA ASP A 366 23.46 12.44 5.72
C ASP A 366 23.20 12.67 7.23
N ARG A 367 23.01 13.93 7.68
CA ARG A 367 22.62 14.26 9.05
C ARG A 367 21.21 13.73 9.34
N LEU A 368 20.27 13.99 8.44
CA LEU A 368 18.89 13.52 8.55
C LEU A 368 18.80 11.98 8.46
N LEU A 369 19.48 11.36 7.48
CA LEU A 369 19.55 9.90 7.35
C LEU A 369 20.10 9.22 8.63
N LYS A 370 21.08 9.84 9.29
CA LYS A 370 21.60 9.39 10.57
C LYS A 370 20.58 9.56 11.70
N LEU A 371 19.90 10.71 11.75
CA LEU A 371 18.86 10.98 12.75
C LEU A 371 17.68 10.01 12.60
N MET A 372 17.25 9.73 11.36
CA MET A 372 16.26 8.72 11.01
C MET A 372 16.70 7.28 11.34
N THR A 373 17.95 7.06 11.68
CA THR A 373 18.53 5.72 11.84
C THR A 373 18.31 4.85 10.58
N LYS A 374 18.31 5.49 9.40
CA LYS A 374 18.06 4.81 8.12
C LYS A 374 19.13 3.80 7.76
N GLY A 375 20.39 4.00 8.23
CA GLY A 375 21.51 3.07 8.02
C GLY A 375 22.10 3.11 6.61
N ILE A 376 21.79 4.13 5.84
CA ILE A 376 22.41 4.43 4.54
C ILE A 376 23.03 5.84 4.57
N THR A 377 23.89 6.12 3.60
CA THR A 377 24.41 7.46 3.31
C THR A 377 24.11 7.81 1.86
N LEU A 378 24.18 9.08 1.49
CA LEU A 378 24.01 9.50 0.10
C LEU A 378 25.02 8.83 -0.84
N SER A 379 26.25 8.62 -0.35
CA SER A 379 27.30 7.91 -1.10
C SER A 379 26.92 6.44 -1.33
N SER A 380 26.43 5.72 -0.29
CA SER A 380 26.01 4.32 -0.42
C SER A 380 24.80 4.18 -1.33
N ALA A 381 23.79 5.03 -1.16
CA ALA A 381 22.61 5.05 -2.00
C ALA A 381 22.95 5.27 -3.48
N ARG A 382 23.78 6.28 -3.77
CA ARG A 382 24.22 6.55 -5.15
C ARG A 382 24.99 5.38 -5.78
N LYS A 383 25.76 4.62 -4.99
CA LYS A 383 26.45 3.41 -5.48
C LYS A 383 25.46 2.31 -5.84
N ALA A 384 24.47 2.05 -4.98
CA ALA A 384 23.42 1.08 -5.25
C ALA A 384 22.59 1.46 -6.49
N LEU A 385 22.15 2.73 -6.59
CA LEU A 385 21.41 3.24 -7.75
C LEU A 385 22.17 3.07 -9.06
N ARG A 386 23.49 3.34 -9.07
CA ARG A 386 24.35 3.08 -10.24
C ARG A 386 24.46 1.59 -10.58
N ALA A 387 24.44 0.71 -9.58
CA ALA A 387 24.49 -0.73 -9.81
C ALA A 387 23.20 -1.23 -10.46
N PHE A 388 22.04 -0.75 -10.00
CA PHE A 388 20.74 -1.04 -10.62
C PHE A 388 20.69 -0.52 -12.06
N HIS A 389 21.01 0.75 -12.29
CA HIS A 389 21.04 1.35 -13.63
C HIS A 389 21.91 0.55 -14.61
N ARG A 390 23.15 0.18 -14.20
CA ARG A 390 24.06 -0.63 -15.05
C ARG A 390 23.52 -2.03 -15.35
N ALA A 391 22.66 -2.56 -14.51
CA ALA A 391 22.01 -3.85 -14.69
C ALA A 391 20.69 -3.75 -15.50
N GLY A 392 20.27 -2.53 -15.89
CA GLY A 392 19.00 -2.31 -16.59
C GLY A 392 17.76 -2.45 -15.69
N ILE A 393 17.94 -2.33 -14.37
CA ILE A 393 16.85 -2.41 -13.39
C ILE A 393 16.34 -1.00 -13.11
N MET A 394 15.06 -0.74 -13.36
CA MET A 394 14.41 0.53 -13.08
C MET A 394 14.29 0.78 -11.57
N VAL A 395 14.30 2.05 -11.18
CA VAL A 395 14.25 2.45 -9.78
C VAL A 395 13.14 3.47 -9.53
N HIS A 396 12.31 3.20 -8.52
CA HIS A 396 11.47 4.20 -7.87
C HIS A 396 12.01 4.56 -6.50
N ALA A 397 12.08 5.85 -6.18
CA ALA A 397 12.55 6.33 -4.89
C ALA A 397 11.43 6.96 -4.07
N TYR A 398 11.16 6.43 -2.88
CA TYR A 398 10.35 7.12 -1.88
C TYR A 398 11.17 8.22 -1.22
N LEU A 399 10.58 9.41 -1.18
CA LEU A 399 11.19 10.63 -0.66
C LEU A 399 10.30 11.21 0.43
N MET A 400 10.90 11.84 1.41
CA MET A 400 10.21 12.47 2.54
C MET A 400 10.69 13.90 2.72
N TYR A 401 9.78 14.79 3.08
CA TYR A 401 10.10 16.14 3.52
C TYR A 401 9.35 16.48 4.82
N GLY A 402 9.83 17.46 5.56
CA GLY A 402 9.24 17.86 6.83
C GLY A 402 9.57 16.90 7.97
N PHE A 403 10.65 16.13 7.84
CA PHE A 403 11.15 15.35 8.96
C PHE A 403 11.62 16.29 10.09
N PRO A 404 11.35 15.97 11.37
CA PRO A 404 11.73 16.86 12.47
C PRO A 404 13.20 17.31 12.41
N THR A 405 13.42 18.62 12.59
CA THR A 405 14.70 19.33 12.44
C THR A 405 15.21 19.51 11.02
N GLU A 406 14.49 19.09 10.00
CA GLU A 406 14.82 19.41 8.62
C GLU A 406 14.67 20.91 8.37
N THR A 407 15.59 21.48 7.64
CA THR A 407 15.58 22.89 7.25
C THR A 407 15.10 23.08 5.81
N GLU A 408 14.60 24.27 5.48
CA GLU A 408 14.26 24.62 4.09
C GLU A 408 15.44 24.42 3.12
N VAL A 409 16.68 24.69 3.57
CA VAL A 409 17.91 24.52 2.78
C VAL A 409 18.15 23.04 2.48
N GLU A 410 17.97 22.15 3.45
CA GLU A 410 18.10 20.71 3.27
C GLU A 410 17.03 20.15 2.33
N ALA A 411 15.77 20.60 2.46
CA ALA A 411 14.68 20.19 1.57
C ALA A 411 14.93 20.59 0.10
N TYR A 412 15.37 21.82 -0.16
CA TYR A 412 15.75 22.21 -1.52
C TYR A 412 17.06 21.60 -2.00
N GLY A 413 17.98 21.27 -1.09
CA GLY A 413 19.15 20.45 -1.38
C GLY A 413 18.76 19.05 -1.83
N ALA A 414 17.73 18.46 -1.19
CA ALA A 414 17.16 17.19 -1.59
C ALA A 414 16.53 17.24 -3.00
N LEU A 415 15.81 18.32 -3.33
CA LEU A 415 15.26 18.50 -4.68
C LEU A 415 16.38 18.54 -5.74
N GLU A 416 17.48 19.26 -5.47
CA GLU A 416 18.64 19.34 -6.38
C GLU A 416 19.33 17.97 -6.54
N PHE A 417 19.46 17.22 -5.44
CA PHE A 417 20.01 15.87 -5.49
C PHE A 417 19.15 14.94 -6.35
N VAL A 418 17.83 14.94 -6.13
CA VAL A 418 16.85 14.15 -6.89
C VAL A 418 16.86 14.53 -8.36
N ARG A 419 16.90 15.83 -8.69
CA ARG A 419 17.08 16.33 -10.06
C ARG A 419 18.33 15.72 -10.72
N GLY A 420 19.43 15.65 -9.97
CA GLY A 420 20.67 15.03 -10.43
C GLY A 420 20.56 13.52 -10.67
N LEU A 421 19.72 12.81 -9.89
CA LEU A 421 19.45 11.38 -10.10
C LEU A 421 18.66 11.16 -11.38
N PHE A 422 17.58 11.93 -11.62
CA PHE A 422 16.80 11.86 -12.87
C PHE A 422 17.66 12.21 -14.09
N LYS A 423 18.49 13.27 -13.99
CA LYS A 423 19.38 13.70 -15.07
C LYS A 423 20.43 12.64 -15.46
N ALA A 424 20.84 11.82 -14.50
CA ALA A 424 21.79 10.74 -14.69
C ALA A 424 21.11 9.39 -14.97
N ASP A 425 19.79 9.37 -15.13
CA ASP A 425 18.93 8.19 -15.33
C ASP A 425 19.13 7.10 -14.26
N LEU A 426 19.44 7.52 -13.03
CA LEU A 426 19.62 6.61 -11.88
C LEU A 426 18.29 6.31 -11.16
N VAL A 427 17.27 7.10 -11.43
CA VAL A 427 15.91 6.97 -10.90
C VAL A 427 14.95 7.35 -12.02
N GLN A 428 13.99 6.49 -12.31
CA GLN A 428 12.96 6.72 -13.34
C GLN A 428 11.69 7.29 -12.76
N SER A 429 11.44 7.07 -11.45
CA SER A 429 10.28 7.59 -10.76
C SER A 429 10.60 7.86 -9.29
N ALA A 430 9.85 8.79 -8.69
CA ALA A 430 9.93 9.07 -7.27
C ALA A 430 8.59 9.64 -6.77
N PHE A 431 8.41 9.67 -5.46
CA PHE A 431 7.27 10.29 -4.81
C PHE A 431 7.69 10.99 -3.51
N TRP A 432 7.20 12.24 -3.30
CA TRP A 432 7.39 12.99 -2.07
C TRP A 432 6.24 12.75 -1.09
N HIS A 433 6.58 12.26 0.11
CA HIS A 433 5.67 12.21 1.24
C HIS A 433 6.02 13.31 2.25
N ARG A 434 5.02 13.98 2.80
CA ARG A 434 5.22 14.76 4.01
C ARG A 434 5.39 13.82 5.20
N PHE A 435 6.33 14.10 6.09
CA PHE A 435 6.50 13.34 7.32
C PHE A 435 5.20 13.34 8.14
N ALA A 436 4.76 12.18 8.54
CA ALA A 436 3.67 11.96 9.48
C ALA A 436 4.21 11.21 10.70
N LEU A 437 3.91 11.73 11.89
CA LEU A 437 4.29 11.07 13.13
C LEU A 437 3.32 9.93 13.42
N THR A 438 3.77 8.68 13.34
CA THR A 438 2.94 7.51 13.65
C THR A 438 3.08 7.08 15.10
N VAL A 439 1.98 6.62 15.70
CA VAL A 439 1.92 6.22 17.13
C VAL A 439 2.84 5.04 17.45
N HIS A 440 3.13 4.19 16.46
CA HIS A 440 3.97 2.99 16.61
C HIS A 440 5.43 3.23 16.23
N SER A 441 5.84 4.49 16.01
CA SER A 441 7.22 4.85 15.69
C SER A 441 8.07 5.11 16.94
N PRO A 442 9.40 4.91 16.87
CA PRO A 442 10.31 5.35 17.93
C PRO A 442 10.25 6.84 18.24
N ILE A 443 9.97 7.70 17.23
CA ILE A 443 9.82 9.15 17.44
C ILE A 443 8.66 9.45 18.39
N ALA A 444 7.54 8.75 18.27
CA ALA A 444 6.39 8.96 19.15
C ALA A 444 6.68 8.60 20.63
N ARG A 445 7.65 7.70 20.87
CA ARG A 445 8.09 7.33 22.24
C ARG A 445 9.05 8.32 22.88
N ASP A 446 9.84 9.02 22.06
CA ASP A 446 10.83 10.00 22.53
C ASP A 446 10.85 11.24 21.63
N PRO A 447 9.72 11.99 21.58
CA PRO A 447 9.56 13.13 20.66
C PRO A 447 10.56 14.25 20.98
N GLY A 448 10.93 14.45 22.24
CA GLY A 448 11.87 15.48 22.67
C GLY A 448 13.27 15.32 22.05
N ARG A 449 13.72 14.08 21.80
CA ARG A 449 14.97 13.79 21.09
C ARG A 449 14.98 14.36 19.66
N PHE A 450 13.81 14.51 19.07
CA PHE A 450 13.62 15.01 17.70
C PHE A 450 13.15 16.47 17.67
N GLY A 451 13.16 17.16 18.81
CA GLY A 451 12.78 18.58 18.90
C GLY A 451 11.30 18.86 18.67
N ILE A 452 10.44 17.86 18.85
CA ILE A 452 8.99 17.99 18.69
C ILE A 452 8.24 17.70 19.99
N GLU A 453 7.02 18.22 20.08
CA GLU A 453 6.07 17.97 21.16
C GLU A 453 4.78 17.39 20.58
N ILE A 454 4.21 16.36 21.23
CA ILE A 454 2.90 15.81 20.81
C ILE A 454 1.83 16.83 21.17
N ALA A 455 1.06 17.29 20.18
CA ALA A 455 0.08 18.37 20.34
C ALA A 455 -1.03 18.03 21.35
N ASP A 456 -1.45 16.76 21.41
CA ASP A 456 -2.49 16.29 22.36
C ASP A 456 -2.05 16.38 23.82
N ALA A 457 -0.74 16.33 24.09
CA ALA A 457 -0.18 16.47 25.45
C ALA A 457 -0.15 17.95 25.90
N ALA A 458 -0.07 18.89 24.95
CA ALA A 458 -0.02 20.34 25.23
C ALA A 458 -1.41 20.96 25.43
N ASP A 459 -2.48 20.41 24.83
CA ASP A 459 -3.83 20.90 24.99
C ASP A 459 -4.60 20.18 26.12
N ARG A 460 -4.52 20.73 27.35
CA ARG A 460 -5.29 20.24 28.51
C ARG A 460 -6.81 20.24 28.30
N ARG A 461 -7.33 20.95 27.28
CA ARG A 461 -8.75 20.94 26.88
C ARG A 461 -9.08 19.68 26.07
N VAL A 462 -8.10 19.12 25.37
CA VAL A 462 -8.24 17.83 24.68
C VAL A 462 -8.24 16.70 25.69
N THR A 463 -7.46 16.76 26.78
CA THR A 463 -7.46 15.76 27.86
C THR A 463 -8.77 15.68 28.66
N GLN A 464 -9.54 16.78 28.77
CA GLN A 464 -10.93 16.72 29.29
C GLN A 464 -11.94 16.19 28.26
N ARG A 465 -11.66 16.31 26.97
CA ARG A 465 -12.38 15.65 25.88
C ARG A 465 -11.94 14.18 25.67
N ALA A 466 -10.84 13.74 26.25
CA ALA A 466 -10.28 12.38 26.19
C ALA A 466 -11.09 11.30 26.93
N LYS A 467 -12.29 11.61 27.44
CA LYS A 467 -13.37 10.63 27.64
C LYS A 467 -14.04 10.20 26.34
N ARG A 468 -13.59 10.69 25.18
CA ARG A 468 -14.07 10.20 23.87
C ARG A 468 -13.49 8.82 23.62
N THR A 469 -14.37 7.91 23.29
CA THR A 469 -14.04 6.59 22.78
C THR A 469 -13.20 6.74 21.52
N LEU A 470 -12.01 6.11 21.50
CA LEU A 470 -11.11 6.11 20.35
C LEU A 470 -11.54 5.02 19.37
N PHE A 471 -11.74 5.37 18.10
CA PHE A 471 -11.97 4.41 17.03
C PHE A 471 -10.67 4.01 16.35
N CYS A 472 -10.00 4.94 15.70
CA CYS A 472 -8.71 4.68 15.07
C CYS A 472 -7.67 5.74 15.42
N ARG A 473 -6.41 5.35 15.38
CA ARG A 473 -5.28 6.24 15.60
C ARG A 473 -4.03 5.66 14.98
N ASN A 474 -3.46 6.37 14.04
CA ASN A 474 -2.11 6.09 13.55
C ASN A 474 -1.27 7.36 13.59
N GLU A 475 -1.69 8.39 12.89
CA GLU A 475 -1.00 9.69 12.88
C GLU A 475 -1.32 10.49 14.13
N ILE A 476 -0.30 11.12 14.69
CA ILE A 476 -0.39 11.96 15.88
C ILE A 476 0.01 13.38 15.50
N PRO A 477 -0.83 14.39 15.77
CA PRO A 477 -0.43 15.78 15.56
C PRO A 477 0.70 16.16 16.51
N PHE A 478 1.69 16.85 15.97
CA PHE A 478 2.85 17.33 16.73
C PHE A 478 3.14 18.80 16.40
N ILE A 479 3.89 19.44 17.29
CA ILE A 479 4.37 20.80 17.17
C ILE A 479 5.89 20.74 17.08
N GLU A 480 6.46 21.38 16.08
CA GLU A 480 7.89 21.61 15.92
C GLU A 480 8.15 23.13 15.99
N PRO A 481 8.76 23.65 17.06
CA PRO A 481 9.05 25.08 17.17
C PRO A 481 9.98 25.56 16.07
N GLY A 482 9.57 26.59 15.33
CA GLY A 482 10.37 27.16 14.26
C GLY A 482 10.41 26.34 12.97
N ALA A 483 9.50 25.37 12.80
CA ALA A 483 9.38 24.61 11.57
C ALA A 483 9.16 25.53 10.35
N PRO A 484 9.75 25.21 9.18
CA PRO A 484 9.47 25.88 7.92
C PRO A 484 8.00 25.73 7.50
N ASP A 485 7.59 26.54 6.52
CA ASP A 485 6.29 26.36 5.83
C ASP A 485 6.35 25.14 4.91
N TRP A 486 6.08 23.96 5.50
CA TRP A 486 6.11 22.68 4.79
C TRP A 486 5.07 22.56 3.68
N ASP A 487 3.96 23.31 3.76
CA ASP A 487 2.94 23.31 2.70
C ASP A 487 3.48 24.02 1.46
N ALA A 488 4.10 25.19 1.64
CA ALA A 488 4.72 25.94 0.54
C ALA A 488 5.92 25.18 -0.07
N ILE A 489 6.75 24.54 0.76
CA ILE A 489 7.88 23.73 0.30
C ILE A 489 7.38 22.51 -0.48
N GLY A 490 6.40 21.78 0.07
CA GLY A 490 5.83 20.59 -0.57
C GLY A 490 5.24 20.87 -1.95
N GLU A 491 4.57 22.02 -2.14
CA GLU A 491 4.09 22.44 -3.46
C GLU A 491 5.24 22.57 -4.49
N VAL A 492 6.38 23.11 -4.08
CA VAL A 492 7.54 23.28 -4.96
C VAL A 492 8.16 21.90 -5.30
N LEU A 493 8.34 21.05 -4.28
CA LEU A 493 8.90 19.72 -4.43
C LEU A 493 8.06 18.86 -5.38
N ASN A 494 6.73 18.83 -5.17
CA ASN A 494 5.81 18.05 -5.98
C ASN A 494 5.72 18.59 -7.41
N LEU A 495 5.59 19.92 -7.59
CA LEU A 495 5.55 20.50 -8.94
C LEU A 495 6.82 20.16 -9.75
N ALA A 496 8.00 20.25 -9.12
CA ALA A 496 9.24 19.90 -9.78
C ALA A 496 9.28 18.41 -10.14
N LEU A 497 8.93 17.54 -9.19
CA LEU A 497 8.95 16.09 -9.39
C LEU A 497 8.02 15.63 -10.49
N TYR A 498 6.77 16.12 -10.56
CA TYR A 498 5.84 15.80 -11.65
C TYR A 498 6.41 16.11 -13.02
N ASN A 499 7.18 17.21 -13.15
CA ASN A 499 7.87 17.50 -14.40
C ASN A 499 9.05 16.55 -14.66
N PHE A 500 9.82 16.18 -13.62
CA PHE A 500 10.95 15.25 -13.76
C PHE A 500 10.49 13.86 -14.21
N LEU A 501 9.33 13.38 -13.75
CA LEU A 501 8.73 12.10 -14.18
C LEU A 501 8.51 12.04 -15.70
N GLU A 502 8.28 13.19 -16.33
CA GLU A 502 8.07 13.34 -17.76
C GLU A 502 9.32 13.88 -18.49
N GLY A 503 10.48 13.82 -17.84
CA GLY A 503 11.74 14.31 -18.41
C GLY A 503 11.80 15.82 -18.62
N ARG A 504 10.86 16.60 -18.03
CA ARG A 504 10.75 18.06 -18.20
C ARG A 504 11.38 18.81 -17.04
N GLY A 505 11.94 19.99 -17.32
CA GLY A 505 12.43 20.93 -16.28
C GLY A 505 13.68 20.46 -15.53
N LEU A 506 14.41 19.48 -16.06
CA LEU A 506 15.69 19.01 -15.49
C LEU A 506 16.81 20.05 -15.58
N ASP A 507 16.63 21.11 -16.35
CA ASP A 507 17.49 22.28 -16.43
C ASP A 507 17.22 23.31 -15.34
N LYS A 508 16.05 23.26 -14.66
CA LYS A 508 15.61 24.24 -13.66
C LYS A 508 16.21 23.97 -12.28
N THR A 509 16.58 25.04 -11.61
CA THR A 509 17.05 25.02 -10.21
C THR A 509 15.86 25.05 -9.23
N PRO A 510 16.02 24.72 -7.94
CA PRO A 510 14.98 24.89 -6.92
C PRO A 510 14.42 26.33 -6.88
N ALA A 511 15.26 27.34 -7.06
CA ALA A 511 14.83 28.75 -7.11
C ALA A 511 13.92 29.06 -8.32
N ASP A 512 14.10 28.37 -9.44
CA ASP A 512 13.22 28.50 -10.62
C ASP A 512 11.84 27.94 -10.32
N TRP A 513 11.77 26.78 -9.67
CA TRP A 513 10.51 26.15 -9.25
C TRP A 513 9.76 26.99 -8.22
N GLN A 514 10.45 27.57 -7.23
CA GLN A 514 9.86 28.51 -6.28
C GLN A 514 9.22 29.72 -7.00
N ARG A 515 9.91 30.28 -8.00
CA ARG A 515 9.37 31.39 -8.81
C ARG A 515 8.12 30.98 -9.57
N LEU A 516 8.09 29.76 -10.12
CA LEU A 516 6.94 29.24 -10.85
C LEU A 516 5.70 29.07 -9.93
N VAL A 517 5.87 28.49 -8.74
CA VAL A 517 4.79 28.35 -7.76
C VAL A 517 4.25 29.73 -7.35
N ARG A 518 5.12 30.69 -7.03
CA ARG A 518 4.69 32.06 -6.68
C ARG A 518 3.91 32.75 -7.82
N ARG A 519 4.30 32.54 -9.07
CA ARG A 519 3.57 33.07 -10.24
C ARG A 519 2.18 32.43 -10.38
N ARG A 520 2.08 31.12 -10.21
CA ARG A 520 0.78 30.40 -10.25
C ARG A 520 -0.18 30.91 -9.17
N LYS A 521 0.27 31.05 -7.93
CA LYS A 521 -0.55 31.59 -6.82
C LYS A 521 -1.09 33.01 -7.14
N ARG A 522 -0.23 33.87 -7.69
CA ARG A 522 -0.66 35.23 -8.09
C ARG A 522 -1.71 35.23 -9.21
N ALA A 523 -1.60 34.28 -10.16
CA ALA A 523 -2.54 34.19 -11.28
C ALA A 523 -3.90 33.59 -10.87
N THR A 524 -3.95 32.75 -9.84
CA THR A 524 -5.16 32.05 -9.36
C THR A 524 -5.83 32.79 -8.18
N GLY A 525 -5.23 33.88 -7.67
CA GLY A 525 -5.76 34.65 -6.53
C GLY A 525 -5.73 33.87 -5.19
N LYS A 526 -4.97 32.84 -5.12
CA LYS A 526 -4.72 32.01 -3.90
C LYS A 526 -3.40 32.36 -3.25
#